data_a7de5464b84e91fb731f5de82e2613a3
#
_entry.id   a7de5464b84e91fb731f5de82e2613a3
#
_cell.length_a   1.000
_cell.length_b   1.000
_cell.length_c   1.000
_cell.angle_alpha   90.00
_cell.angle_beta   90.00
_cell.angle_gamma   90.00
#
_symmetry.space_group_name_H-M   'P 1'
#
loop_
_entity.id
_entity.type
_entity.pdbx_description
1 polymer ?
#
loop_
_entity_poly.entity_id
_entity_poly.type
_entity_poly.pdbx_seq_one_letter_code
_entity_poly.pdbx_strand_id
1 'polypeptide(L)'
;MRRPVRSPIPAALAVVFALAATAGCGGQGAGAGAAGPAKSAAGPVTGSSPSAPVKAPPLTAEEARRVVTDLTLKVEADNFDAGYWKGVTEGPLLEQQLAVVETSGKYGTDREPRPADSPRTDPAVHTWSSGKDDGSDRWVLGAHEVQGYTVGDDGKEAVLRWSLFHQQRPGAPWLAAFVARAPEPTGLPEVAVGPDGRAVTGGDTAGLGADPAKVCGQYGDYMNSDAGAGGVKWSQDVAKRKAASAEGLESMRKSLGKGAEVDFGVDVNRSPHGPVWRTADGGALVACTAVSKVYTELGPGRSTTFSSSGWAGTTGIPWASYTQRIMALTFLKVSAGATGEVSVAAESNLPYSFDGTKSTG
;
A
#
# COMPACT_ATOMS: atom_id res chain seq x y z
N MET A 1 28.24 -2.80 -42.58
CA MET A 1 27.84 -3.18 -41.21
C MET A 1 27.69 -1.89 -40.38
N ARG A 2 26.45 -1.44 -40.14
CA ARG A 2 26.16 -0.26 -39.31
C ARG A 2 25.88 -0.73 -37.89
N ARG A 3 26.66 -0.27 -36.92
CA ARG A 3 26.42 -0.54 -35.51
C ARG A 3 25.13 0.16 -35.06
N PRO A 4 24.23 -0.48 -34.30
CA PRO A 4 23.08 0.19 -33.75
C PRO A 4 23.53 1.24 -32.73
N VAL A 5 23.06 2.46 -32.90
CA VAL A 5 23.24 3.56 -31.93
C VAL A 5 22.38 3.27 -30.74
N ARG A 6 23.01 2.87 -29.64
CA ARG A 6 22.37 2.79 -28.34
C ARG A 6 22.23 4.22 -27.79
N SER A 7 21.06 4.80 -27.90
CA SER A 7 20.74 6.04 -27.18
C SER A 7 20.56 5.70 -25.71
N PRO A 8 21.36 6.28 -24.80
CA PRO A 8 21.07 6.16 -23.37
C PRO A 8 19.76 6.91 -23.09
N ILE A 9 18.77 6.22 -22.54
CA ILE A 9 17.56 6.85 -22.02
C ILE A 9 18.01 7.72 -20.83
N PRO A 10 17.76 9.03 -20.83
CA PRO A 10 18.19 9.88 -19.74
C PRO A 10 17.50 9.45 -18.43
N ALA A 11 18.22 9.54 -17.32
CA ALA A 11 17.81 9.19 -15.97
C ALA A 11 16.54 9.90 -15.45
N ALA A 12 15.97 10.80 -16.22
CA ALA A 12 14.73 11.53 -15.89
C ALA A 12 13.48 10.66 -15.75
N LEU A 13 13.48 9.40 -16.23
CA LEU A 13 12.37 8.47 -16.02
C LEU A 13 12.30 7.94 -14.58
N ALA A 14 13.37 8.09 -13.81
CA ALA A 14 13.43 7.63 -12.42
C ALA A 14 12.60 8.49 -11.45
N VAL A 15 12.28 9.73 -11.78
CA VAL A 15 11.70 10.69 -10.83
C VAL A 15 10.22 10.41 -10.52
N VAL A 16 9.45 9.81 -11.43
CA VAL A 16 8.04 9.47 -11.16
C VAL A 16 7.91 8.17 -10.34
N PHE A 17 8.95 7.33 -10.32
CA PHE A 17 8.93 6.02 -9.68
C PHE A 17 10.02 5.83 -8.60
N ALA A 18 10.89 6.81 -8.39
CA ALA A 18 12.05 6.68 -7.48
C ALA A 18 11.70 6.68 -5.98
N LEU A 19 10.44 6.89 -5.60
CA LEU A 19 9.97 6.77 -4.21
C LEU A 19 9.56 5.34 -3.82
N ALA A 20 9.73 4.34 -4.70
CA ALA A 20 9.17 3.01 -4.49
C ALA A 20 10.19 1.86 -4.57
N ALA A 21 11.44 2.07 -4.24
CA ALA A 21 12.39 0.96 -4.21
C ALA A 21 12.68 0.53 -2.79
N THR A 22 11.88 -0.37 -2.22
CA THR A 22 12.36 -1.47 -1.39
C THR A 22 11.21 -2.23 -0.75
N ALA A 23 11.01 -3.41 -1.19
CA ALA A 23 10.61 -4.67 -0.61
C ALA A 23 9.93 -5.48 -1.70
N GLY A 24 10.40 -6.45 -2.14
CA GLY A 24 10.78 -7.83 -1.92
C GLY A 24 9.53 -8.67 -2.14
N CYS A 25 9.36 -9.31 -3.09
CA CYS A 25 9.41 -10.51 -3.96
C CYS A 25 8.93 -11.76 -3.20
N GLY A 26 8.33 -12.62 -3.76
CA GLY A 26 7.88 -13.34 -4.89
C GLY A 26 7.35 -14.73 -4.66
N GLY A 27 6.63 -15.27 -5.53
CA GLY A 27 6.53 -16.54 -6.23
C GLY A 27 5.42 -17.55 -5.96
N GLN A 28 4.70 -17.82 -6.94
CA GLN A 28 3.93 -18.96 -7.53
C GLN A 28 3.24 -20.02 -6.64
N GLY A 29 2.20 -20.64 -7.07
CA GLY A 29 1.69 -21.10 -8.36
C GLY A 29 0.31 -21.78 -8.26
N ALA A 30 -0.23 -22.07 -9.41
CA ALA A 30 -1.56 -22.55 -9.71
C ALA A 30 -1.85 -24.02 -9.34
N GLY A 31 -3.14 -24.32 -9.10
CA GLY A 31 -3.65 -25.69 -9.06
C GLY A 31 -5.18 -25.72 -9.02
N ALA A 32 -5.80 -25.91 -10.18
CA ALA A 32 -7.23 -26.15 -10.28
C ALA A 32 -7.56 -27.60 -9.91
N GLY A 33 -8.62 -27.79 -9.14
CA GLY A 33 -9.19 -29.11 -8.88
C GLY A 33 -10.64 -29.02 -8.43
N ALA A 34 -11.54 -29.25 -9.38
CA ALA A 34 -12.96 -29.39 -9.10
C ALA A 34 -13.27 -30.77 -8.52
N ALA A 35 -14.05 -30.85 -7.45
CA ALA A 35 -14.73 -32.06 -7.04
C ALA A 35 -16.09 -31.71 -6.43
N GLY A 36 -17.11 -32.40 -6.92
CA GLY A 36 -18.52 -32.16 -6.71
C GLY A 36 -19.06 -32.61 -5.33
N PRO A 37 -20.36 -32.45 -5.09
CA PRO A 37 -20.97 -32.44 -3.75
C PRO A 37 -21.33 -33.82 -3.27
N ALA A 38 -20.87 -34.19 -2.09
CA ALA A 38 -21.39 -35.30 -1.32
C ALA A 38 -22.48 -34.80 -0.36
N LYS A 39 -23.71 -35.29 -0.53
CA LYS A 39 -24.81 -35.15 0.44
C LYS A 39 -24.50 -36.01 1.66
N SER A 40 -24.51 -35.41 2.83
CA SER A 40 -24.60 -36.15 4.09
C SER A 40 -25.75 -35.61 4.94
N ALA A 41 -26.49 -36.58 5.49
CA ALA A 41 -27.73 -36.39 6.20
C ALA A 41 -27.56 -35.66 7.54
N ALA A 42 -28.51 -34.81 7.86
CA ALA A 42 -28.62 -34.09 9.12
C ALA A 42 -29.16 -35.01 10.23
N GLY A 43 -28.37 -35.21 11.28
CA GLY A 43 -28.88 -35.66 12.59
C GLY A 43 -29.23 -34.43 13.47
N PRO A 44 -30.17 -34.52 14.40
CA PRO A 44 -30.57 -33.40 15.22
C PRO A 44 -29.49 -33.09 16.27
N VAL A 45 -28.83 -31.94 16.08
CA VAL A 45 -27.91 -31.38 17.06
C VAL A 45 -28.72 -30.65 18.11
N THR A 46 -28.73 -31.18 19.33
CA THR A 46 -29.22 -30.50 20.52
C THR A 46 -28.53 -29.16 20.70
N GLY A 47 -29.35 -28.10 20.69
CA GLY A 47 -28.86 -26.72 20.73
C GLY A 47 -28.12 -26.40 22.02
N SER A 48 -26.82 -26.23 21.92
CA SER A 48 -26.08 -25.44 22.90
C SER A 48 -26.38 -23.99 22.63
N SER A 49 -26.99 -23.29 23.57
CA SER A 49 -27.15 -21.83 23.49
C SER A 49 -25.79 -21.18 23.19
N PRO A 50 -25.74 -20.26 22.27
CA PRO A 50 -24.48 -19.54 22.01
C PRO A 50 -24.09 -18.81 23.31
N SER A 51 -22.95 -19.17 23.87
CA SER A 51 -22.35 -18.41 24.98
C SER A 51 -22.19 -16.96 24.52
N ALA A 52 -22.65 -16.03 25.35
CA ALA A 52 -22.47 -14.60 25.07
C ALA A 52 -21.00 -14.33 24.72
N PRO A 53 -20.73 -13.49 23.74
CA PRO A 53 -19.36 -13.18 23.34
C PRO A 53 -18.59 -12.67 24.56
N VAL A 54 -17.51 -13.36 24.90
CA VAL A 54 -16.61 -12.94 25.97
C VAL A 54 -15.96 -11.62 25.54
N LYS A 55 -16.29 -10.54 26.23
CA LYS A 55 -15.63 -9.25 26.02
C LYS A 55 -14.14 -9.42 26.27
N ALA A 56 -13.34 -9.24 25.22
CA ALA A 56 -11.91 -9.22 25.41
C ALA A 56 -11.48 -7.95 26.15
N PRO A 57 -10.53 -8.05 27.10
CA PRO A 57 -10.00 -6.87 27.76
C PRO A 57 -9.35 -5.92 26.71
N PRO A 58 -9.35 -4.61 26.99
CA PRO A 58 -8.65 -3.66 26.14
C PRO A 58 -7.16 -4.03 26.02
N LEU A 59 -6.57 -3.73 24.86
CA LEU A 59 -5.12 -3.84 24.69
C LEU A 59 -4.42 -2.83 25.58
N THR A 60 -3.44 -3.29 26.32
CA THR A 60 -2.52 -2.40 27.02
C THR A 60 -1.58 -1.72 26.00
N ALA A 61 -1.01 -0.57 26.37
CA ALA A 61 -0.01 0.11 25.52
C ALA A 61 1.22 -0.77 25.23
N GLU A 62 1.61 -1.63 26.20
CA GLU A 62 2.71 -2.57 26.02
C GLU A 62 2.39 -3.67 25.02
N GLU A 63 1.16 -4.24 25.08
CA GLU A 63 0.71 -5.23 24.10
C GLU A 63 0.62 -4.63 22.71
N ALA A 64 0.08 -3.41 22.55
CA ALA A 64 0.04 -2.71 21.27
C ALA A 64 1.44 -2.47 20.72
N ARG A 65 2.39 -2.04 21.55
CA ARG A 65 3.80 -1.86 21.13
C ARG A 65 4.42 -3.18 20.68
N ARG A 66 4.19 -4.27 21.41
CA ARG A 66 4.69 -5.60 21.02
C ARG A 66 4.15 -6.04 19.67
N VAL A 67 2.84 -5.87 19.42
CA VAL A 67 2.21 -6.17 18.13
C VAL A 67 2.90 -5.40 17.00
N VAL A 68 3.11 -4.10 17.18
CA VAL A 68 3.78 -3.26 16.15
C VAL A 68 5.22 -3.73 15.91
N THR A 69 6.00 -3.94 16.97
CA THR A 69 7.41 -4.35 16.86
C THR A 69 7.54 -5.69 16.15
N ASP A 70 6.80 -6.71 16.61
CA ASP A 70 6.92 -8.08 16.09
C ASP A 70 6.48 -8.20 14.63
N LEU A 71 5.38 -7.53 14.26
CA LEU A 71 4.88 -7.60 12.90
C LEU A 71 5.65 -6.70 11.93
N THR A 72 6.17 -5.56 12.39
CA THR A 72 7.03 -4.72 11.54
C THR A 72 8.27 -5.50 11.07
N LEU A 73 8.95 -6.19 11.96
CA LEU A 73 10.09 -7.04 11.59
C LEU A 73 9.72 -8.11 10.57
N LYS A 74 8.56 -8.75 10.73
CA LYS A 74 8.07 -9.75 9.79
C LYS A 74 7.71 -9.17 8.43
N VAL A 75 7.09 -8.01 8.39
CA VAL A 75 6.71 -7.31 7.13
C VAL A 75 7.94 -6.77 6.39
N GLU A 76 9.03 -6.50 7.10
CA GLU A 76 10.31 -6.08 6.51
C GLU A 76 11.17 -7.23 5.99
N ALA A 77 10.80 -8.47 6.24
CA ALA A 77 11.48 -9.63 5.69
C ALA A 77 11.32 -9.65 4.15
N ASP A 78 12.42 -9.87 3.44
CA ASP A 78 12.35 -10.25 2.03
C ASP A 78 12.03 -11.74 1.98
N ASN A 79 10.77 -12.11 1.81
CA ASN A 79 10.32 -13.49 1.77
C ASN A 79 9.59 -13.79 0.46
N PHE A 80 9.86 -14.96 -0.12
CA PHE A 80 9.32 -15.38 -1.41
C PHE A 80 8.28 -16.50 -1.27
N ASP A 81 7.79 -16.74 -0.06
CA ASP A 81 6.76 -17.74 0.22
C ASP A 81 5.40 -17.06 0.42
N ALA A 82 4.44 -17.42 -0.43
CA ALA A 82 3.06 -16.95 -0.30
C ALA A 82 2.40 -17.41 1.02
N GLY A 83 2.80 -18.57 1.56
CA GLY A 83 2.33 -19.05 2.86
C GLY A 83 2.80 -18.16 4.00
N TYR A 84 4.05 -17.71 3.95
CA TYR A 84 4.58 -16.74 4.91
C TYR A 84 3.72 -15.47 4.95
N TRP A 85 3.46 -14.87 3.79
CA TRP A 85 2.69 -13.62 3.71
C TRP A 85 1.26 -13.78 4.21
N LYS A 86 0.60 -14.88 3.89
CA LYS A 86 -0.73 -15.23 4.43
C LYS A 86 -0.75 -15.37 5.95
N GLY A 87 0.38 -15.67 6.56
CA GLY A 87 0.53 -15.80 8.01
C GLY A 87 0.84 -14.49 8.75
N VAL A 88 1.26 -13.44 8.03
CA VAL A 88 1.70 -12.18 8.64
C VAL A 88 0.97 -10.94 8.13
N THR A 89 0.29 -11.04 6.98
CA THR A 89 -0.41 -9.90 6.35
C THR A 89 -1.83 -10.26 5.96
N GLU A 90 -2.65 -9.23 5.75
CA GLU A 90 -4.01 -9.35 5.22
C GLU A 90 -4.36 -8.13 4.35
N GLY A 91 -5.55 -8.16 3.72
CA GLY A 91 -6.09 -7.05 2.93
C GLY A 91 -5.15 -6.59 1.83
N PRO A 92 -5.06 -5.27 1.58
CA PRO A 92 -4.27 -4.74 0.47
C PRO A 92 -2.77 -5.03 0.58
N LEU A 93 -2.23 -5.12 1.79
CA LEU A 93 -0.82 -5.48 1.96
C LEU A 93 -0.56 -6.94 1.55
N LEU A 94 -1.46 -7.86 1.88
CA LEU A 94 -1.37 -9.25 1.41
C LEU A 94 -1.50 -9.32 -0.12
N GLU A 95 -2.49 -8.65 -0.70
CA GLU A 95 -2.66 -8.59 -2.15
C GLU A 95 -1.39 -8.13 -2.86
N GLN A 96 -0.78 -7.06 -2.37
CA GLN A 96 0.46 -6.53 -2.90
C GLN A 96 1.61 -7.55 -2.77
N GLN A 97 1.79 -8.16 -1.61
CA GLN A 97 2.83 -9.16 -1.39
C GLN A 97 2.65 -10.38 -2.31
N LEU A 98 1.45 -10.91 -2.45
CA LEU A 98 1.18 -12.04 -3.34
C LEU A 98 1.41 -11.70 -4.81
N ALA A 99 1.06 -10.50 -5.25
CA ALA A 99 1.25 -10.08 -6.64
C ALA A 99 2.75 -9.90 -6.98
N VAL A 100 3.53 -9.39 -6.03
CA VAL A 100 5.00 -9.36 -6.17
C VAL A 100 5.57 -10.77 -6.20
N VAL A 101 5.04 -11.66 -5.37
CA VAL A 101 5.34 -13.09 -5.36
C VAL A 101 5.12 -13.69 -6.74
N GLU A 102 3.98 -13.49 -7.35
CA GLU A 102 3.65 -14.00 -8.68
C GLU A 102 4.59 -13.44 -9.76
N THR A 103 4.82 -12.12 -9.74
CA THR A 103 5.68 -11.45 -10.73
C THR A 103 7.11 -12.01 -10.72
N SER A 104 7.66 -12.24 -9.53
CA SER A 104 9.01 -12.81 -9.42
C SER A 104 9.09 -14.27 -9.85
N GLY A 105 8.06 -15.04 -9.59
CA GLY A 105 8.00 -16.39 -10.12
C GLY A 105 7.93 -16.43 -11.64
N LYS A 106 7.26 -15.45 -12.27
CA LYS A 106 7.15 -15.36 -13.73
C LYS A 106 8.44 -14.89 -14.41
N TYR A 107 9.16 -13.97 -13.78
CA TYR A 107 10.33 -13.33 -14.41
C TYR A 107 11.65 -13.58 -13.69
N GLY A 108 11.60 -14.26 -12.55
CA GLY A 108 12.76 -14.50 -11.69
C GLY A 108 12.98 -13.40 -10.66
N THR A 109 13.92 -13.63 -9.78
CA THR A 109 14.40 -12.62 -8.81
C THR A 109 15.90 -12.74 -8.68
N ASP A 110 16.57 -11.62 -8.59
CA ASP A 110 18.01 -11.48 -8.31
C ASP A 110 18.29 -11.18 -6.83
N ARG A 111 17.24 -11.20 -6.00
CA ARG A 111 17.35 -10.94 -4.56
C ARG A 111 17.33 -12.23 -3.76
N GLU A 112 18.19 -12.30 -2.77
CA GLU A 112 18.13 -13.34 -1.75
C GLU A 112 17.07 -13.03 -0.68
N PRO A 113 16.36 -14.06 -0.16
CA PRO A 113 15.45 -13.87 0.97
C PRO A 113 16.20 -13.27 2.17
N ARG A 114 15.58 -12.28 2.83
CA ARG A 114 16.10 -11.70 4.06
C ARG A 114 15.30 -12.21 5.24
N PRO A 115 15.99 -12.69 6.30
CA PRO A 115 15.33 -13.11 7.54
C PRO A 115 14.52 -11.97 8.19
N ALA A 116 13.43 -12.34 8.85
CA ALA A 116 12.56 -11.42 9.56
C ALA A 116 13.18 -10.80 10.83
N ASP A 117 14.26 -11.39 11.31
CA ASP A 117 14.97 -11.01 12.54
C ASP A 117 16.16 -10.08 12.32
N SER A 118 16.40 -9.69 11.06
CA SER A 118 17.47 -8.72 10.76
C SER A 118 17.10 -7.34 11.31
N PRO A 119 17.78 -6.84 12.35
CA PRO A 119 17.41 -5.58 12.98
C PRO A 119 17.64 -4.41 12.03
N ARG A 120 16.57 -3.73 11.64
CA ARG A 120 16.61 -2.50 10.83
C ARG A 120 16.02 -1.29 11.53
N THR A 121 15.33 -1.50 12.64
CA THR A 121 14.59 -0.44 13.32
C THR A 121 14.89 -0.43 14.80
N ASP A 122 15.30 0.72 15.30
CA ASP A 122 15.20 1.02 16.73
C ASP A 122 13.81 1.62 16.95
N PRO A 123 12.91 0.95 17.67
CA PRO A 123 11.53 1.34 17.71
C PRO A 123 11.24 2.46 18.71
N ALA A 124 11.47 3.69 18.34
CA ALA A 124 10.63 4.74 18.92
C ALA A 124 9.21 4.56 18.36
N VAL A 125 8.41 3.71 18.98
CA VAL A 125 7.10 3.33 18.46
C VAL A 125 6.01 4.09 19.17
N HIS A 126 5.29 4.92 18.42
CA HIS A 126 4.00 5.44 18.85
C HIS A 126 2.91 4.41 18.50
N THR A 127 2.03 4.10 19.43
CA THR A 127 0.96 3.11 19.22
C THR A 127 -0.37 3.63 19.72
N TRP A 128 -1.40 3.40 18.93
CA TRP A 128 -2.78 3.71 19.27
C TRP A 128 -3.63 2.48 19.01
N SER A 129 -4.34 1.99 20.04
CA SER A 129 -5.26 0.89 19.89
C SER A 129 -6.69 1.39 19.74
N SER A 130 -7.41 0.90 18.74
CA SER A 130 -8.86 1.02 18.70
C SER A 130 -9.45 -0.11 19.55
N GLY A 131 -10.52 0.17 20.27
CA GLY A 131 -11.26 -0.85 20.95
C GLY A 131 -12.74 -0.58 20.83
N LYS A 132 -13.47 -1.48 20.15
CA LYS A 132 -14.89 -1.62 20.43
C LYS A 132 -15.04 -2.64 21.55
N ASP A 133 -15.83 -2.32 22.56
CA ASP A 133 -16.07 -3.20 23.71
C ASP A 133 -16.92 -4.44 23.38
N ASP A 134 -17.27 -4.64 22.11
CA ASP A 134 -18.18 -5.69 21.63
C ASP A 134 -17.49 -7.01 21.28
N GLY A 135 -16.17 -7.11 21.50
CA GLY A 135 -15.39 -8.32 21.20
C GLY A 135 -15.13 -8.54 19.70
N SER A 136 -15.43 -7.56 18.87
CA SER A 136 -15.16 -7.56 17.44
C SER A 136 -13.75 -7.08 17.11
N ASP A 137 -13.49 -6.87 15.83
CA ASP A 137 -12.25 -6.40 15.24
C ASP A 137 -11.43 -5.44 16.09
N ARG A 138 -10.18 -5.78 16.36
CA ARG A 138 -9.23 -4.96 17.09
C ARG A 138 -8.18 -4.43 16.13
N TRP A 139 -7.93 -3.11 16.19
CA TRP A 139 -6.95 -2.45 15.34
C TRP A 139 -5.89 -1.76 16.17
N VAL A 140 -4.67 -1.77 15.66
CA VAL A 140 -3.55 -0.97 16.18
C VAL A 140 -2.99 -0.15 15.03
N LEU A 141 -2.91 1.15 15.22
CA LEU A 141 -2.12 2.05 14.40
C LEU A 141 -0.75 2.19 15.07
N GLY A 142 0.31 1.85 14.36
CA GLY A 142 1.69 2.03 14.79
C GLY A 142 2.40 3.04 13.92
N ALA A 143 3.27 3.84 14.54
CA ALA A 143 4.20 4.69 13.83
C ALA A 143 5.60 4.52 14.40
N HIS A 144 6.59 4.32 13.55
CA HIS A 144 7.98 4.09 13.94
C HIS A 144 8.96 4.67 12.91
N GLU A 145 10.11 5.08 13.39
CA GLU A 145 11.21 5.50 12.53
C GLU A 145 11.88 4.27 11.88
N VAL A 146 12.16 4.39 10.58
CA VAL A 146 12.95 3.41 9.84
C VAL A 146 14.31 4.04 9.53
N GLN A 147 15.36 3.54 10.16
CA GLN A 147 16.72 3.99 9.89
C GLN A 147 17.30 3.33 8.64
N GLY A 148 18.09 4.07 7.89
CA GLY A 148 18.87 3.52 6.78
C GLY A 148 18.23 3.56 5.41
N TYR A 149 17.17 4.34 5.22
CA TYR A 149 16.65 4.67 3.90
C TYR A 149 17.31 5.94 3.37
N THR A 150 17.89 5.83 2.19
CA THR A 150 18.39 6.97 1.43
C THR A 150 17.28 7.52 0.55
N VAL A 151 16.78 8.68 0.89
CA VAL A 151 16.03 9.53 -0.04
C VAL A 151 16.92 10.75 -0.27
N GLY A 152 17.59 10.81 -1.41
CA GLY A 152 18.53 11.88 -1.75
C GLY A 152 20.00 11.45 -1.76
N ASP A 153 20.84 12.28 -2.37
CA ASP A 153 22.27 12.00 -2.63
C ASP A 153 23.16 11.88 -1.36
N ASP A 154 22.67 12.27 -0.20
CA ASP A 154 23.44 12.36 1.05
C ASP A 154 23.03 11.34 2.12
N GLY A 155 22.06 10.55 1.82
CA GLY A 155 21.88 9.17 2.23
C GLY A 155 21.68 8.86 3.69
N LYS A 156 20.89 9.57 4.51
CA LYS A 156 20.37 9.00 5.79
C LYS A 156 19.27 9.89 6.37
N GLU A 157 18.12 9.92 5.75
CA GLU A 157 16.94 10.48 6.41
C GLU A 157 16.17 9.34 7.12
N ALA A 158 15.80 9.56 8.38
CA ALA A 158 14.86 8.70 9.06
C ALA A 158 13.49 8.87 8.41
N VAL A 159 12.91 7.78 7.94
CA VAL A 159 11.57 7.77 7.35
C VAL A 159 10.60 7.26 8.39
N LEU A 160 9.55 8.04 8.65
CA LEU A 160 8.48 7.60 9.53
C LEU A 160 7.56 6.65 8.77
N ARG A 161 7.37 5.44 9.29
CA ARG A 161 6.46 4.43 8.74
C ARG A 161 5.22 4.31 9.61
N TRP A 162 4.07 4.32 8.96
CA TRP A 162 2.77 4.09 9.58
C TRP A 162 2.23 2.74 9.14
N SER A 163 1.70 1.99 10.09
CA SER A 163 1.23 0.64 9.85
C SER A 163 -0.09 0.39 10.58
N LEU A 164 -1.03 -0.29 9.92
CA LEU A 164 -2.23 -0.80 10.55
C LEU A 164 -2.09 -2.30 10.77
N PHE A 165 -2.40 -2.72 11.98
CA PHE A 165 -2.45 -4.11 12.38
C PHE A 165 -3.86 -4.45 12.83
N HIS A 166 -4.32 -5.63 12.46
CA HIS A 166 -5.68 -6.07 12.69
C HIS A 166 -5.71 -7.45 13.35
N GLN A 167 -6.66 -7.62 14.24
CA GLN A 167 -7.02 -8.90 14.85
C GLN A 167 -8.53 -9.10 14.75
N GLN A 168 -8.97 -10.01 13.91
CA GLN A 168 -10.38 -10.25 13.59
C GLN A 168 -11.24 -10.62 14.81
N ARG A 169 -10.64 -11.25 15.81
CA ARG A 169 -11.28 -11.64 17.08
C ARG A 169 -10.20 -11.89 18.14
N PRO A 170 -10.53 -11.77 19.42
CA PRO A 170 -9.61 -12.10 20.51
C PRO A 170 -9.04 -13.52 20.35
N GLY A 171 -7.71 -13.64 20.50
CA GLY A 171 -6.99 -14.90 20.32
C GLY A 171 -6.65 -15.29 18.87
N ALA A 172 -7.19 -14.63 17.86
CA ALA A 172 -6.70 -14.78 16.50
C ALA A 172 -5.30 -14.15 16.35
N PRO A 173 -4.51 -14.55 15.36
CA PRO A 173 -3.24 -13.89 15.08
C PRO A 173 -3.47 -12.42 14.71
N TRP A 174 -2.53 -11.57 15.08
CA TRP A 174 -2.42 -10.23 14.53
C TRP A 174 -1.81 -10.28 13.14
N LEU A 175 -2.38 -9.52 12.20
CA LEU A 175 -1.91 -9.41 10.82
C LEU A 175 -1.66 -7.94 10.48
N ALA A 176 -0.66 -7.66 9.67
CA ALA A 176 -0.43 -6.34 9.13
C ALA A 176 -1.35 -6.13 7.90
N ALA A 177 -2.20 -5.13 7.98
CA ALA A 177 -3.17 -4.84 6.91
C ALA A 177 -2.71 -3.71 5.98
N PHE A 178 -1.84 -2.82 6.48
CA PHE A 178 -1.49 -1.60 5.75
C PHE A 178 -0.14 -1.05 6.22
N VAL A 179 0.67 -0.55 5.28
CA VAL A 179 1.95 0.09 5.59
C VAL A 179 2.16 1.28 4.66
N ALA A 180 2.40 2.46 5.22
CA ALA A 180 2.69 3.67 4.45
C ALA A 180 3.86 4.45 5.08
N ARG A 181 4.50 5.33 4.30
CA ARG A 181 5.63 6.16 4.73
C ARG A 181 5.21 7.62 4.73
N ALA A 182 5.56 8.34 5.78
CA ALA A 182 5.42 9.79 5.78
C ALA A 182 6.47 10.40 4.83
N PRO A 183 6.08 11.36 3.98
CA PRO A 183 6.98 11.98 3.00
C PRO A 183 8.12 12.80 3.61
N GLU A 184 7.96 13.24 4.86
CA GLU A 184 8.96 13.95 5.65
C GLU A 184 8.78 13.59 7.14
N PRO A 185 9.80 13.76 7.99
CA PRO A 185 9.69 13.57 9.44
C PRO A 185 8.83 14.64 10.13
N THR A 186 7.96 15.32 9.39
CA THR A 186 7.00 16.26 9.92
C THR A 186 5.97 15.51 10.73
N GLY A 187 5.90 15.85 11.98
CA GLY A 187 5.12 15.28 13.06
C GLY A 187 3.88 14.48 12.66
N LEU A 188 3.78 13.30 13.21
CA LEU A 188 2.54 12.50 13.19
C LEU A 188 1.37 13.39 13.59
N PRO A 189 0.25 13.37 12.84
CA PRO A 189 -0.97 13.90 13.38
C PRO A 189 -1.25 13.14 14.67
N GLU A 190 -1.32 13.85 15.77
CA GLU A 190 -1.62 13.25 17.06
C GLU A 190 -3.02 12.63 17.01
N VAL A 191 -3.10 11.32 17.22
CA VAL A 191 -4.37 10.60 17.26
C VAL A 191 -5.10 10.96 18.56
N ALA A 192 -6.37 11.31 18.46
CA ALA A 192 -7.18 11.61 19.63
C ALA A 192 -7.35 10.36 20.51
N VAL A 193 -7.14 10.52 21.80
CA VAL A 193 -7.26 9.44 22.80
C VAL A 193 -8.41 9.75 23.75
N GLY A 194 -9.29 8.78 23.93
CA GLY A 194 -10.40 8.87 24.85
C GLY A 194 -9.98 8.73 26.33
N PRO A 195 -10.94 8.93 27.27
CA PRO A 195 -10.67 8.82 28.71
C PRO A 195 -10.18 7.43 29.15
N ASP A 196 -10.46 6.42 28.35
CA ASP A 196 -10.05 5.02 28.57
C ASP A 196 -8.63 4.71 28.02
N GLY A 197 -7.92 5.72 27.53
CA GLY A 197 -6.58 5.59 26.95
C GLY A 197 -6.55 5.02 25.53
N ARG A 198 -7.69 4.81 24.88
CA ARG A 198 -7.80 4.26 23.53
C ARG A 198 -7.94 5.38 22.49
N ALA A 199 -7.53 5.06 21.28
CA ALA A 199 -7.77 5.94 20.15
C ALA A 199 -9.28 6.10 19.89
N VAL A 200 -9.69 7.34 19.65
CA VAL A 200 -11.05 7.63 19.19
C VAL A 200 -11.15 7.23 17.72
N THR A 201 -12.05 6.28 17.41
CA THR A 201 -12.28 5.82 16.05
C THR A 201 -13.74 5.99 15.65
N GLY A 202 -13.99 6.23 14.35
CA GLY A 202 -15.33 6.50 13.81
C GLY A 202 -15.88 7.85 14.29
N GLY A 203 -17.16 7.86 14.62
CA GLY A 203 -17.83 9.04 15.17
C GLY A 203 -18.46 9.96 14.15
N ASP A 204 -18.95 11.10 14.63
CA ASP A 204 -19.60 12.13 13.82
C ASP A 204 -18.62 12.73 12.83
N THR A 205 -18.98 12.71 11.55
CA THR A 205 -18.23 13.34 10.47
C THR A 205 -18.65 14.78 10.21
N ALA A 206 -19.65 15.28 10.94
CA ALA A 206 -20.06 16.68 10.88
C ALA A 206 -18.87 17.58 11.24
N GLY A 207 -18.67 18.60 10.43
CA GLY A 207 -17.55 19.53 10.64
C GLY A 207 -16.19 19.08 10.14
N LEU A 208 -16.09 17.99 9.35
CA LEU A 208 -14.89 17.63 8.59
C LEU A 208 -14.93 18.22 7.19
N GLY A 209 -13.76 18.48 6.61
CA GLY A 209 -13.61 19.00 5.23
C GLY A 209 -14.04 18.02 4.13
N ALA A 210 -14.17 16.76 4.44
CA ALA A 210 -14.71 15.71 3.57
C ALA A 210 -15.31 14.58 4.41
N ASP A 211 -16.20 13.79 3.81
CA ASP A 211 -16.75 12.57 4.42
C ASP A 211 -15.68 11.46 4.40
N PRO A 212 -15.17 11.02 5.56
CA PRO A 212 -14.15 9.98 5.62
C PRO A 212 -14.55 8.65 4.97
N ALA A 213 -15.85 8.35 4.92
CA ALA A 213 -16.34 7.13 4.26
C ALA A 213 -16.27 7.19 2.73
N LYS A 214 -16.17 8.39 2.15
CA LYS A 214 -16.16 8.62 0.70
C LYS A 214 -14.82 9.13 0.18
N VAL A 215 -13.95 9.62 1.06
CA VAL A 215 -12.74 10.35 0.67
C VAL A 215 -11.78 9.51 -0.18
N CYS A 216 -11.73 8.19 0.03
CA CYS A 216 -10.91 7.30 -0.81
C CYS A 216 -11.39 7.33 -2.27
N GLY A 217 -12.71 7.16 -2.50
CA GLY A 217 -13.27 7.27 -3.85
C GLY A 217 -13.06 8.64 -4.48
N GLN A 218 -13.27 9.71 -3.69
CA GLN A 218 -13.06 11.08 -4.15
C GLN A 218 -11.59 11.37 -4.51
N TYR A 219 -10.63 10.78 -3.78
CA TYR A 219 -9.21 10.85 -4.10
C TYR A 219 -8.90 10.23 -5.48
N GLY A 220 -9.44 9.05 -5.74
CA GLY A 220 -9.28 8.41 -7.05
C GLY A 220 -9.94 9.17 -8.19
N ASP A 221 -11.16 9.64 -7.99
CA ASP A 221 -11.86 10.45 -8.99
C ASP A 221 -11.08 11.75 -9.28
N TYR A 222 -10.45 12.36 -8.26
CA TYR A 222 -9.57 13.53 -8.43
C TYR A 222 -8.30 13.17 -9.22
N MET A 223 -7.64 12.07 -8.92
CA MET A 223 -6.42 11.67 -9.62
C MET A 223 -6.67 11.33 -11.11
N ASN A 224 -7.85 10.81 -11.45
CA ASN A 224 -8.23 10.42 -12.82
C ASN A 224 -8.84 11.54 -13.66
N SER A 225 -9.36 12.61 -13.06
CA SER A 225 -10.13 13.62 -13.79
C SER A 225 -9.33 14.90 -14.02
N ASP A 226 -9.56 15.59 -15.15
CA ASP A 226 -9.05 16.94 -15.38
C ASP A 226 -9.89 17.99 -14.63
N ALA A 227 -11.15 17.68 -14.30
CA ALA A 227 -12.02 18.51 -13.49
C ALA A 227 -11.77 18.26 -12.01
N GLY A 228 -11.75 19.31 -11.19
CA GLY A 228 -11.61 19.20 -9.74
C GLY A 228 -12.67 18.26 -9.13
N ALA A 229 -12.26 17.41 -8.22
CA ALA A 229 -13.13 16.40 -7.61
C ALA A 229 -14.18 17.04 -6.70
N GLY A 230 -15.40 16.97 -7.08
CA GLY A 230 -16.66 16.89 -6.33
C GLY A 230 -16.74 17.55 -4.94
N GLY A 231 -16.33 18.81 -4.79
CA GLY A 231 -16.54 19.56 -3.55
C GLY A 231 -15.49 19.33 -2.44
N VAL A 232 -14.49 18.46 -2.64
CA VAL A 232 -13.38 18.28 -1.72
C VAL A 232 -12.27 19.28 -2.01
N LYS A 233 -11.83 19.99 -1.00
CA LYS A 233 -10.65 20.86 -1.11
C LYS A 233 -9.39 20.04 -0.88
N TRP A 234 -8.66 19.76 -1.94
CA TRP A 234 -7.37 19.08 -1.89
C TRP A 234 -6.25 20.05 -1.53
N SER A 235 -5.32 19.60 -0.70
CA SER A 235 -4.14 20.37 -0.35
C SER A 235 -3.19 20.55 -1.54
N GLN A 236 -2.26 21.50 -1.41
CA GLN A 236 -1.30 21.77 -2.48
C GLN A 236 -0.39 20.58 -2.80
N ASP A 237 -0.05 19.75 -1.82
CA ASP A 237 0.78 18.56 -2.04
C ASP A 237 0.04 17.50 -2.87
N VAL A 238 -1.27 17.29 -2.65
CA VAL A 238 -2.09 16.41 -3.49
C VAL A 238 -2.17 16.94 -4.93
N ALA A 239 -2.34 18.26 -5.10
CA ALA A 239 -2.36 18.88 -6.42
C ALA A 239 -0.99 18.74 -7.14
N LYS A 240 0.12 18.93 -6.43
CA LYS A 240 1.48 18.70 -6.96
C LYS A 240 1.70 17.26 -7.38
N ARG A 241 1.23 16.28 -6.61
CA ARG A 241 1.32 14.84 -6.96
C ARG A 241 0.59 14.53 -8.27
N LYS A 242 -0.63 15.07 -8.42
CA LYS A 242 -1.40 14.92 -9.66
C LYS A 242 -0.64 15.52 -10.86
N ALA A 243 -0.12 16.74 -10.72
CA ALA A 243 0.67 17.40 -11.75
C ALA A 243 1.94 16.58 -12.11
N ALA A 244 2.68 16.10 -11.10
CA ALA A 244 3.88 15.28 -11.32
C ALA A 244 3.56 13.95 -12.03
N SER A 245 2.41 13.33 -11.75
CA SER A 245 1.97 12.14 -12.48
C SER A 245 1.71 12.44 -13.96
N ALA A 246 1.04 13.54 -14.26
CA ALA A 246 0.80 13.98 -15.64
C ALA A 246 2.09 14.31 -16.41
N GLU A 247 3.01 15.04 -15.78
CA GLU A 247 4.34 15.35 -16.34
C GLU A 247 5.17 14.08 -16.59
N GLY A 248 5.12 13.12 -15.68
CA GLY A 248 5.79 11.83 -15.82
C GLY A 248 5.27 11.03 -17.01
N LEU A 249 3.96 10.98 -17.22
CA LEU A 249 3.35 10.33 -18.36
C LEU A 249 3.74 11.00 -19.67
N GLU A 250 3.74 12.33 -19.71
CA GLU A 250 4.16 13.08 -20.89
C GLU A 250 5.65 12.86 -21.20
N SER A 251 6.51 12.85 -20.18
CA SER A 251 7.93 12.51 -20.31
C SER A 251 8.12 11.09 -20.85
N MET A 252 7.35 10.13 -20.36
CA MET A 252 7.37 8.75 -20.84
C MET A 252 6.97 8.69 -22.33
N ARG A 253 5.86 9.33 -22.73
CA ARG A 253 5.45 9.39 -24.15
C ARG A 253 6.53 9.98 -25.04
N LYS A 254 7.17 11.06 -24.60
CA LYS A 254 8.28 11.69 -25.35
C LYS A 254 9.50 10.76 -25.47
N SER A 255 9.88 10.09 -24.40
CA SER A 255 11.05 9.19 -24.40
C SER A 255 10.84 7.95 -25.27
N LEU A 256 9.64 7.43 -25.31
CA LEU A 256 9.26 6.29 -26.13
C LEU A 256 9.10 6.68 -27.62
N GLY A 257 8.87 7.96 -27.91
CA GLY A 257 8.83 8.52 -29.26
C GLY A 257 7.58 8.19 -30.06
N LYS A 258 7.52 8.66 -31.30
CA LYS A 258 6.36 8.50 -32.16
C LYS A 258 5.99 7.03 -32.36
N GLY A 259 4.68 6.73 -32.29
CA GLY A 259 4.11 5.40 -32.48
C GLY A 259 4.09 4.52 -31.21
N ALA A 260 4.53 5.02 -30.07
CA ALA A 260 4.26 4.39 -28.80
C ALA A 260 2.90 4.87 -28.26
N GLU A 261 2.10 3.93 -27.81
CA GLU A 261 0.85 4.19 -27.05
C GLU A 261 1.15 4.06 -25.56
N VAL A 262 0.74 5.05 -24.79
CA VAL A 262 0.83 5.02 -23.31
C VAL A 262 -0.51 5.44 -22.74
N ASP A 263 -1.15 4.51 -22.06
CA ASP A 263 -2.42 4.71 -21.36
C ASP A 263 -2.20 4.63 -19.85
N PHE A 264 -2.97 5.43 -19.11
CA PHE A 264 -2.88 5.53 -17.65
C PHE A 264 -4.27 5.57 -17.03
N GLY A 265 -4.42 4.83 -15.94
CA GLY A 265 -5.62 4.87 -15.12
C GLY A 265 -5.29 4.57 -13.66
N VAL A 266 -6.17 5.00 -12.78
CA VAL A 266 -6.08 4.73 -11.35
C VAL A 266 -7.39 4.07 -10.90
N ASP A 267 -7.29 2.82 -10.48
CA ASP A 267 -8.39 2.11 -9.83
C ASP A 267 -8.30 2.31 -8.32
N VAL A 268 -9.38 2.71 -7.68
CA VAL A 268 -9.39 3.02 -6.24
C VAL A 268 -10.39 2.15 -5.52
N ASN A 269 -9.97 1.56 -4.42
CA ASN A 269 -10.92 1.02 -3.46
C ASN A 269 -11.68 2.20 -2.83
N ARG A 270 -12.98 2.25 -3.08
CA ARG A 270 -13.82 3.38 -2.64
C ARG A 270 -14.07 3.40 -1.14
N SER A 271 -13.80 2.30 -0.45
CA SER A 271 -13.97 2.18 1.00
C SER A 271 -12.64 2.32 1.73
N PRO A 272 -12.62 2.96 2.90
CA PRO A 272 -11.44 2.95 3.79
C PRO A 272 -11.06 1.54 4.23
N HIS A 273 -9.76 1.35 4.49
CA HIS A 273 -9.24 0.15 5.17
C HIS A 273 -9.17 0.39 6.67
N GLY A 274 -9.85 -0.45 7.43
CA GLY A 274 -9.90 -0.32 8.88
C GLY A 274 -10.72 0.89 9.37
N PRO A 275 -10.56 1.28 10.65
CA PRO A 275 -11.32 2.35 11.24
C PRO A 275 -10.84 3.74 10.75
N VAL A 276 -11.75 4.70 10.81
CA VAL A 276 -11.43 6.13 10.71
C VAL A 276 -10.85 6.56 12.06
N TRP A 277 -9.62 7.03 12.09
CA TRP A 277 -8.92 7.49 13.29
C TRP A 277 -9.14 8.98 13.47
N ARG A 278 -9.67 9.42 14.62
CA ARG A 278 -9.80 10.84 14.93
C ARG A 278 -8.44 11.40 15.32
N THR A 279 -8.18 12.64 14.90
CA THR A 279 -6.96 13.37 15.30
C THR A 279 -7.28 14.39 16.40
N ALA A 280 -6.28 14.72 17.24
CA ALA A 280 -6.46 15.61 18.38
C ALA A 280 -6.85 17.04 17.95
N ASP A 281 -6.50 17.45 16.72
CA ASP A 281 -6.93 18.70 16.10
C ASP A 281 -8.38 18.68 15.57
N GLY A 282 -9.13 17.59 15.85
CA GLY A 282 -10.52 17.42 15.43
C GLY A 282 -10.68 16.87 14.02
N GLY A 283 -9.62 16.58 13.30
CA GLY A 283 -9.63 15.96 11.98
C GLY A 283 -9.82 14.45 12.02
N ALA A 284 -9.47 13.78 10.91
CA ALA A 284 -9.47 12.33 10.79
C ALA A 284 -8.35 11.82 9.90
N LEU A 285 -7.89 10.59 10.17
CA LEU A 285 -7.00 9.82 9.30
C LEU A 285 -7.77 8.66 8.69
N VAL A 286 -7.57 8.45 7.40
CA VAL A 286 -8.27 7.43 6.62
C VAL A 286 -7.24 6.67 5.78
N ALA A 287 -7.21 5.35 5.90
CA ALA A 287 -6.35 4.50 5.07
C ALA A 287 -7.06 4.16 3.76
N CYS A 288 -6.47 4.51 2.64
CA CYS A 288 -7.00 4.32 1.29
C CYS A 288 -6.03 3.50 0.43
N THR A 289 -6.58 2.70 -0.48
CA THR A 289 -5.79 1.95 -1.46
C THR A 289 -6.17 2.37 -2.86
N ALA A 290 -5.17 2.60 -3.70
CA ALA A 290 -5.34 2.84 -5.11
C ALA A 290 -4.34 1.99 -5.91
N VAL A 291 -4.73 1.55 -7.11
CA VAL A 291 -3.83 0.86 -8.04
C VAL A 291 -3.72 1.69 -9.30
N SER A 292 -2.56 2.28 -9.52
CA SER A 292 -2.25 2.93 -10.79
C SER A 292 -1.81 1.88 -11.81
N LYS A 293 -2.34 2.00 -13.03
CA LYS A 293 -2.02 1.15 -14.17
C LYS A 293 -1.40 1.99 -15.28
N VAL A 294 -0.23 1.63 -15.72
CA VAL A 294 0.40 2.19 -16.91
C VAL A 294 0.53 1.09 -17.95
N TYR A 295 -0.20 1.22 -19.03
CA TYR A 295 -0.06 0.39 -20.22
C TYR A 295 0.86 1.08 -21.22
N THR A 296 1.76 0.32 -21.82
CA THR A 296 2.66 0.82 -22.86
C THR A 296 2.73 -0.19 -24.01
N GLU A 297 2.49 0.27 -25.21
CA GLU A 297 2.70 -0.49 -26.44
C GLU A 297 3.66 0.27 -27.36
N LEU A 298 4.67 -0.43 -27.84
CA LEU A 298 5.64 0.12 -28.79
C LEU A 298 5.27 -0.34 -30.20
N GLY A 299 5.30 0.54 -31.17
CA GLY A 299 4.97 0.21 -32.56
C GLY A 299 5.83 -0.94 -33.11
N PRO A 300 5.45 -1.52 -34.28
CA PRO A 300 6.07 -2.70 -34.85
C PRO A 300 7.61 -2.62 -34.95
N GLY A 301 8.30 -3.69 -34.54
CA GLY A 301 9.76 -3.79 -34.57
C GLY A 301 10.48 -2.94 -33.52
N ARG A 302 9.76 -2.37 -32.55
CA ARG A 302 10.34 -1.58 -31.46
C ARG A 302 10.28 -2.35 -30.14
N SER A 303 11.26 -2.07 -29.29
CA SER A 303 11.29 -2.58 -27.94
C SER A 303 11.96 -1.58 -26.99
N THR A 304 11.64 -1.69 -25.72
CA THR A 304 12.34 -0.98 -24.63
C THR A 304 12.88 -1.97 -23.62
N THR A 305 13.94 -1.59 -22.93
CA THR A 305 14.53 -2.38 -21.84
C THR A 305 14.63 -1.49 -20.60
N PHE A 306 14.37 -2.05 -19.44
CA PHE A 306 14.65 -1.38 -18.18
C PHE A 306 16.12 -1.61 -17.79
N SER A 307 16.84 -0.54 -17.45
CA SER A 307 18.21 -0.61 -16.89
C SER A 307 18.19 -0.97 -15.40
N SER A 308 17.18 -0.49 -14.71
CA SER A 308 16.80 -0.90 -13.34
C SER A 308 15.28 -0.84 -13.27
N SER A 309 14.67 -1.77 -12.61
CA SER A 309 13.22 -1.73 -12.40
C SER A 309 12.91 -2.11 -10.96
N GLY A 310 11.84 -1.55 -10.41
CA GLY A 310 11.26 -2.03 -9.15
C GLY A 310 10.66 -3.44 -9.27
N TRP A 311 10.68 -4.03 -10.48
CA TRP A 311 10.10 -5.31 -10.81
C TRP A 311 11.20 -6.34 -10.96
N ALA A 312 11.26 -7.30 -10.06
CA ALA A 312 12.24 -8.36 -10.11
C ALA A 312 12.20 -9.11 -11.45
N GLY A 313 13.36 -9.41 -11.97
CA GLY A 313 13.53 -10.21 -13.19
C GLY A 313 13.07 -9.56 -14.49
N THR A 314 12.67 -8.28 -14.50
CA THR A 314 12.25 -7.59 -15.75
C THR A 314 13.36 -6.76 -16.39
N THR A 315 14.47 -6.57 -15.69
CA THR A 315 15.63 -5.79 -16.14
C THR A 315 16.34 -6.45 -17.31
N GLY A 316 16.74 -5.67 -18.30
CA GLY A 316 17.47 -6.15 -19.47
C GLY A 316 16.64 -6.92 -20.50
N ILE A 317 15.38 -7.21 -20.24
CA ILE A 317 14.48 -7.88 -21.19
C ILE A 317 13.95 -6.83 -22.19
N PRO A 318 14.00 -7.10 -23.51
CA PRO A 318 13.39 -6.23 -24.51
C PRO A 318 11.87 -6.46 -24.55
N TRP A 319 11.09 -5.44 -24.18
CA TRP A 319 9.64 -5.47 -24.15
C TRP A 319 9.03 -4.76 -25.37
N ALA A 320 8.13 -5.42 -26.09
CA ALA A 320 7.34 -4.81 -27.16
C ALA A 320 6.09 -4.09 -26.59
N SER A 321 5.49 -4.66 -25.56
CA SER A 321 4.43 -4.02 -24.76
C SER A 321 4.52 -4.45 -23.31
N TYR A 322 4.02 -3.62 -22.42
CA TYR A 322 3.92 -4.00 -20.99
C TYR A 322 2.84 -3.21 -20.25
N THR A 323 2.36 -3.81 -19.18
CA THR A 323 1.50 -3.18 -18.20
C THR A 323 2.19 -3.22 -16.84
N GLN A 324 2.39 -2.06 -16.25
CA GLN A 324 2.82 -1.93 -14.86
C GLN A 324 1.64 -1.54 -13.99
N ARG A 325 1.48 -2.19 -12.85
CA ARG A 325 0.54 -1.77 -11.82
C ARG A 325 1.30 -1.49 -10.53
N ILE A 326 0.99 -0.37 -9.91
CA ILE A 326 1.57 0.07 -8.65
C ILE A 326 0.43 0.28 -7.67
N MET A 327 0.51 -0.36 -6.51
CA MET A 327 -0.43 -0.16 -5.44
C MET A 327 0.05 0.99 -4.54
N ALA A 328 -0.76 2.02 -4.41
CA ALA A 328 -0.57 3.09 -3.44
C ALA A 328 -1.35 2.75 -2.17
N LEU A 329 -0.65 2.68 -1.05
CA LEU A 329 -1.21 2.61 0.29
C LEU A 329 -1.07 4.00 0.93
N THR A 330 -2.19 4.70 1.11
CA THR A 330 -2.18 6.13 1.43
C THR A 330 -3.00 6.41 2.68
N PHE A 331 -2.41 7.06 3.68
CA PHE A 331 -3.17 7.70 4.74
C PHE A 331 -3.53 9.12 4.30
N LEU A 332 -4.82 9.37 4.16
CA LEU A 332 -5.35 10.72 3.96
C LEU A 332 -5.67 11.36 5.32
N LYS A 333 -5.23 12.59 5.53
CA LYS A 333 -5.68 13.44 6.63
C LYS A 333 -6.82 14.32 6.12
N VAL A 334 -7.99 14.18 6.74
CA VAL A 334 -9.15 15.05 6.55
C VAL A 334 -9.13 16.07 7.67
N SER A 335 -8.91 17.34 7.35
CA SER A 335 -8.85 18.40 8.36
C SER A 335 -10.23 18.70 8.94
N ALA A 336 -10.25 19.20 10.18
CA ALA A 336 -11.46 19.76 10.79
C ALA A 336 -11.94 21.01 10.06
N GLY A 337 -13.24 21.31 10.19
CA GLY A 337 -13.89 22.45 9.55
C GLY A 337 -14.49 22.11 8.18
N ALA A 338 -15.68 22.63 7.88
CA ALA A 338 -16.38 22.36 6.61
C ALA A 338 -15.59 22.83 5.36
N THR A 339 -14.60 23.71 5.53
CA THR A 339 -13.67 24.15 4.48
C THR A 339 -12.28 23.51 4.62
N GLY A 340 -12.15 22.50 5.50
CA GLY A 340 -10.91 21.81 5.77
C GLY A 340 -10.36 21.13 4.52
N GLU A 341 -9.04 21.03 4.44
CA GLU A 341 -8.35 20.38 3.32
C GLU A 341 -8.17 18.89 3.57
N VAL A 342 -8.08 18.12 2.48
CA VAL A 342 -7.60 16.75 2.50
C VAL A 342 -6.17 16.73 1.98
N SER A 343 -5.27 16.15 2.77
CA SER A 343 -3.85 15.99 2.45
C SER A 343 -3.40 14.53 2.56
N VAL A 344 -2.23 14.23 1.97
CA VAL A 344 -1.56 12.94 2.17
C VAL A 344 -0.70 13.02 3.42
N ALA A 345 -1.02 12.22 4.43
CA ALA A 345 -0.23 12.13 5.66
C ALA A 345 0.93 11.12 5.55
N ALA A 346 0.67 10.00 4.90
CA ALA A 346 1.69 8.98 4.59
C ALA A 346 1.29 8.22 3.32
N GLU A 347 2.28 7.76 2.55
CA GLU A 347 2.04 7.00 1.32
C GLU A 347 3.17 6.01 1.06
N SER A 348 2.83 4.83 0.56
CA SER A 348 3.77 3.90 -0.05
C SER A 348 3.25 3.49 -1.41
N ASN A 349 4.08 3.66 -2.44
CA ASN A 349 3.84 3.19 -3.78
C ASN A 349 4.63 1.89 -3.96
N LEU A 350 3.94 0.78 -4.01
CA LEU A 350 4.53 -0.55 -4.02
C LEU A 350 4.28 -1.22 -5.38
N PRO A 351 5.29 -1.89 -5.96
CA PRO A 351 5.06 -2.73 -7.13
C PRO A 351 3.90 -3.70 -6.86
N TYR A 352 2.92 -3.76 -7.76
CA TYR A 352 1.76 -4.65 -7.60
C TYR A 352 1.80 -5.79 -8.61
N SER A 353 1.80 -5.50 -9.90
CA SER A 353 1.99 -6.52 -10.93
C SER A 353 2.66 -5.96 -12.18
N PHE A 354 3.33 -6.85 -12.90
CA PHE A 354 3.92 -6.57 -14.20
C PHE A 354 3.53 -7.66 -15.19
N ASP A 355 3.06 -7.24 -16.35
CA ASP A 355 2.81 -8.11 -17.49
C ASP A 355 3.39 -7.51 -18.75
N GLY A 356 3.99 -8.32 -19.60
CA GLY A 356 4.57 -7.79 -20.84
C GLY A 356 4.78 -8.86 -21.90
N THR A 357 4.79 -8.40 -23.14
CA THR A 357 5.16 -9.20 -24.32
C THR A 357 6.60 -8.88 -24.70
N LYS A 358 7.44 -9.91 -24.71
CA LYS A 358 8.83 -9.77 -25.14
C LYS A 358 8.90 -9.48 -26.63
N SER A 359 9.82 -8.63 -27.03
CA SER A 359 10.13 -8.45 -28.46
C SER A 359 10.81 -9.70 -29.00
N THR A 360 10.35 -10.16 -30.15
CA THR A 360 10.92 -11.34 -30.84
C THR A 360 12.11 -11.00 -31.74
N GLY A 361 12.61 -9.76 -31.71
CA GLY A 361 13.79 -9.30 -32.42
C GLY A 361 13.54 -9.02 -33.91
#